data_c58248dc6d4580c428e6c6781d8ad0b0
#
_entry.id   c58248dc6d4580c428e6c6781d8ad0b0
#
_cell.length_a   1.000
_cell.length_b   1.000
_cell.length_c   1.000
_cell.angle_alpha   90.00
_cell.angle_beta   90.00
_cell.angle_gamma   90.00
#
_symmetry.space_group_name_H-M   'P 1'
#
loop_
_entity.id
_entity.type
_entity.pdbx_description
1 polymer ?
#
loop_
_entity_poly.entity_id
_entity_poly.type
_entity_poly.pdbx_seq_one_letter_code
_entity_poly.pdbx_strand_id
1 'polypeptide(L)'
;MKTEKIGKRNIIFKYNLPEWNLNLHLILGQRYNYIIDTGLGSESVEPMKEYLGNDPKPIIVINTHYHWDHIWGNHCFNGHSIISHRHCRRIVKEKWSDMLSKNKSYIRGEVKLCLPNLVFEDCIHFPDDGICVFHTPGHTIDSISVFDQQDRVLNAGDNIGDTPEEIVPSLKTSEAVYLHSLQRYRELDAAACISGHNDILGPDVFHQIESALPNTTSV
;
A
#
# COMPACT_ATOMS: atom_id res chain seq x y z
N MET A 1 -12.05 11.18 -9.04
CA MET A 1 -11.71 10.60 -7.72
C MET A 1 -12.99 10.40 -6.93
N LYS A 2 -13.14 9.27 -6.24
CA LYS A 2 -14.24 8.97 -5.31
C LYS A 2 -13.64 8.62 -3.95
N THR A 3 -14.40 8.87 -2.88
CA THR A 3 -13.99 8.52 -1.52
C THR A 3 -14.93 7.45 -0.98
N GLU A 4 -14.39 6.41 -0.40
CA GLU A 4 -15.15 5.32 0.24
C GLU A 4 -14.66 5.12 1.67
N LYS A 5 -15.58 4.94 2.61
CA LYS A 5 -15.27 4.74 4.02
C LYS A 5 -15.52 3.29 4.43
N ILE A 6 -14.55 2.67 5.07
CA ILE A 6 -14.63 1.31 5.62
C ILE A 6 -14.52 1.41 7.14
N GLY A 7 -15.46 0.79 7.84
CA GLY A 7 -15.48 0.84 9.30
C GLY A 7 -15.65 2.27 9.83
N LYS A 8 -14.93 2.59 10.89
CA LYS A 8 -15.04 3.89 11.57
C LYS A 8 -14.02 4.92 11.08
N ARG A 9 -12.82 4.46 10.65
CA ARG A 9 -11.65 5.33 10.49
C ARG A 9 -10.82 5.11 9.22
N ASN A 10 -11.19 4.17 8.36
CA ASN A 10 -10.49 3.90 7.10
C ASN A 10 -11.18 4.62 5.95
N ILE A 11 -10.44 5.45 5.22
CA ILE A 11 -10.91 6.26 4.10
C ILE A 11 -10.10 5.92 2.87
N ILE A 12 -10.75 5.43 1.82
CA ILE A 12 -10.09 5.07 0.56
C ILE A 12 -10.38 6.15 -0.46
N PHE A 13 -9.33 6.68 -1.08
CA PHE A 13 -9.38 7.63 -2.18
C PHE A 13 -9.16 6.85 -3.48
N LYS A 14 -10.25 6.61 -4.22
CA LYS A 14 -10.25 5.84 -5.46
C LYS A 14 -10.09 6.75 -6.67
N TYR A 15 -9.01 6.57 -7.39
CA TYR A 15 -8.71 7.26 -8.64
C TYR A 15 -8.98 6.31 -9.81
N ASN A 16 -10.01 6.62 -10.62
CA ASN A 16 -10.27 5.90 -11.85
C ASN A 16 -9.42 6.56 -12.96
N LEU A 17 -8.37 5.91 -13.37
CA LEU A 17 -7.51 6.30 -14.48
C LEU A 17 -8.01 5.62 -15.78
N PRO A 18 -7.61 6.08 -16.97
CA PRO A 18 -8.12 5.50 -18.22
C PRO A 18 -7.88 3.99 -18.38
N GLU A 19 -6.77 3.47 -17.86
CA GLU A 19 -6.32 2.09 -18.06
C GLU A 19 -6.39 1.25 -16.78
N TRP A 20 -6.43 1.86 -15.59
CA TRP A 20 -6.39 1.18 -14.31
C TRP A 20 -6.91 2.08 -13.17
N ASN A 21 -7.12 1.51 -12.00
CA ASN A 21 -7.52 2.23 -10.80
C ASN A 21 -6.32 2.43 -9.88
N LEU A 22 -6.36 3.43 -9.01
CA LEU A 22 -5.41 3.63 -7.93
C LEU A 22 -6.17 3.93 -6.63
N ASN A 23 -5.84 3.20 -5.58
CA ASN A 23 -6.38 3.39 -4.26
C ASN A 23 -5.30 3.93 -3.32
N LEU A 24 -5.55 5.10 -2.76
CA LEU A 24 -4.76 5.62 -1.64
C LEU A 24 -5.59 5.50 -0.38
N HIS A 25 -4.95 5.18 0.74
CA HIS A 25 -5.65 4.84 1.96
C HIS A 25 -5.22 5.74 3.11
N LEU A 26 -6.20 6.34 3.80
CA LEU A 26 -6.01 7.14 5.01
C LEU A 26 -6.67 6.43 6.19
N ILE A 27 -5.93 6.24 7.29
CA ILE A 27 -6.46 5.74 8.56
C ILE A 27 -6.39 6.86 9.59
N LEU A 28 -7.55 7.21 10.17
CA LEU A 28 -7.65 8.20 11.24
C LEU A 28 -7.40 7.52 12.59
N GLY A 29 -6.16 7.48 13.04
CA GLY A 29 -5.80 6.89 14.32
C GLY A 29 -6.10 7.82 15.50
N GLN A 30 -5.90 7.33 16.71
CA GLN A 30 -6.04 8.11 17.92
C GLN A 30 -4.84 9.03 18.15
N ARG A 31 -3.62 8.51 17.90
CA ARG A 31 -2.34 9.22 18.09
C ARG A 31 -1.81 9.80 16.81
N TYR A 32 -1.98 9.09 15.69
CA TYR A 32 -1.44 9.45 14.38
C TYR A 32 -2.52 9.34 13.30
N ASN A 33 -2.33 10.08 12.21
CA ASN A 33 -3.01 9.82 10.96
C ASN A 33 -2.04 9.07 10.03
N TYR A 34 -2.49 7.96 9.45
CA TYR A 34 -1.65 7.11 8.60
C TYR A 34 -2.08 7.27 7.15
N ILE A 35 -1.14 7.62 6.28
CA ILE A 35 -1.33 7.67 4.83
C ILE A 35 -0.58 6.50 4.23
N ILE A 36 -1.32 5.55 3.67
CA ILE A 36 -0.76 4.38 3.00
C ILE A 36 -0.72 4.70 1.50
N ASP A 37 0.49 4.81 0.99
CA ASP A 37 0.89 5.26 -0.33
C ASP A 37 0.52 6.71 -0.65
N THR A 38 1.23 7.28 -1.61
CA THR A 38 1.15 8.70 -1.95
C THR A 38 0.88 8.97 -3.44
N GLY A 39 0.69 7.91 -4.22
CA GLY A 39 0.23 8.01 -5.61
C GLY A 39 1.23 8.62 -6.58
N LEU A 40 0.69 9.30 -7.57
CA LEU A 40 1.33 9.72 -8.82
C LEU A 40 2.03 11.09 -8.75
N GLY A 41 2.07 11.71 -7.58
CA GLY A 41 2.62 13.04 -7.36
C GLY A 41 1.74 13.91 -6.48
N SER A 42 2.03 15.22 -6.42
CA SER A 42 1.40 16.14 -5.46
C SER A 42 -0.13 16.20 -5.56
N GLU A 43 -0.69 16.14 -6.77
CA GLU A 43 -2.14 16.18 -6.97
C GLU A 43 -2.85 14.93 -6.42
N SER A 44 -2.16 13.79 -6.32
CA SER A 44 -2.76 12.57 -5.78
C SER A 44 -2.96 12.62 -4.26
N VAL A 45 -2.15 13.39 -3.55
CA VAL A 45 -2.23 13.46 -2.09
C VAL A 45 -3.04 14.66 -1.58
N GLU A 46 -3.32 15.62 -2.44
CA GLU A 46 -4.06 16.84 -2.05
C GLU A 46 -5.44 16.53 -1.45
N PRO A 47 -6.28 15.64 -2.02
CA PRO A 47 -7.57 15.29 -1.40
C PRO A 47 -7.45 14.67 0.00
N MET A 48 -6.38 13.93 0.29
CA MET A 48 -6.15 13.40 1.64
C MET A 48 -5.77 14.50 2.62
N LYS A 49 -4.95 15.46 2.18
CA LYS A 49 -4.57 16.64 2.97
C LYS A 49 -5.78 17.53 3.25
N GLU A 50 -6.62 17.77 2.24
CA GLU A 50 -7.89 18.50 2.39
C GLU A 50 -8.83 17.78 3.37
N TYR A 51 -8.92 16.45 3.29
CA TYR A 51 -9.75 15.65 4.21
C TYR A 51 -9.27 15.75 5.66
N LEU A 52 -7.97 15.76 5.88
CA LEU A 52 -7.36 15.95 7.20
C LEU A 52 -7.54 17.40 7.71
N GLY A 53 -7.56 18.37 6.82
CA GLY A 53 -7.70 19.79 7.17
C GLY A 53 -6.67 20.21 8.21
N ASN A 54 -7.15 20.73 9.35
CA ASN A 54 -6.31 21.19 10.46
C ASN A 54 -6.20 20.16 11.61
N ASP A 55 -6.36 18.86 11.32
CA ASP A 55 -6.17 17.82 12.35
C ASP A 55 -4.73 17.93 12.92
N PRO A 56 -4.57 18.16 14.25
CA PRO A 56 -3.27 18.41 14.84
C PRO A 56 -2.41 17.15 15.00
N LYS A 57 -2.96 15.97 14.72
CA LYS A 57 -2.22 14.72 14.89
C LYS A 57 -1.08 14.60 13.88
N PRO A 58 0.09 14.10 14.30
CA PRO A 58 1.18 13.85 13.39
C PRO A 58 0.78 12.85 12.29
N ILE A 59 1.28 13.05 11.08
CA ILE A 59 1.08 12.16 9.95
C ILE A 59 2.24 11.16 9.88
N ILE A 60 1.90 9.90 9.65
CA ILE A 60 2.82 8.83 9.30
C ILE A 60 2.46 8.35 7.89
N VAL A 61 3.39 8.47 6.97
CA VAL A 61 3.27 7.90 5.62
C VAL A 61 3.85 6.49 5.66
N ILE A 62 3.18 5.54 5.00
CA ILE A 62 3.63 4.16 4.86
C ILE A 62 3.63 3.82 3.37
N ASN A 63 4.79 3.53 2.79
CA ASN A 63 4.87 3.08 1.41
C ASN A 63 4.80 1.55 1.38
N THR A 64 3.79 1.00 0.71
CA THR A 64 3.59 -0.44 0.59
C THR A 64 4.72 -1.11 -0.17
N HIS A 65 5.23 -0.48 -1.23
CA HIS A 65 6.37 -0.96 -2.01
C HIS A 65 6.96 0.15 -2.88
N TYR A 66 8.02 -0.16 -3.66
CA TYR A 66 8.83 0.83 -4.35
C TYR A 66 8.24 1.37 -5.66
N HIS A 67 7.14 0.85 -6.20
CA HIS A 67 6.62 1.29 -7.48
C HIS A 67 6.21 2.76 -7.47
N TRP A 68 6.37 3.38 -8.61
CA TRP A 68 6.27 4.84 -8.82
C TRP A 68 4.89 5.39 -8.47
N ASP A 69 3.85 4.65 -8.73
CA ASP A 69 2.45 5.00 -8.49
C ASP A 69 2.03 4.90 -7.00
N HIS A 70 2.94 4.43 -6.15
CA HIS A 70 2.75 4.37 -4.70
C HIS A 70 3.56 5.43 -3.93
N ILE A 71 4.61 6.01 -4.54
CA ILE A 71 5.61 6.79 -3.79
C ILE A 71 5.85 8.21 -4.30
N TRP A 72 5.34 8.58 -5.45
CA TRP A 72 5.71 9.87 -6.07
C TRP A 72 5.19 11.10 -5.35
N GLY A 73 4.18 10.99 -4.50
CA GLY A 73 3.70 12.07 -3.63
C GLY A 73 4.47 12.21 -2.30
N ASN A 74 5.46 11.35 -2.01
CA ASN A 74 6.20 11.36 -0.74
C ASN A 74 6.76 12.74 -0.37
N HIS A 75 7.24 13.51 -1.34
CA HIS A 75 7.82 14.83 -1.09
C HIS A 75 6.84 15.84 -0.47
N CYS A 76 5.54 15.63 -0.63
CA CYS A 76 4.50 16.45 -0.01
C CYS A 76 4.42 16.27 1.51
N PHE A 77 5.06 15.23 2.02
CA PHE A 77 5.14 14.89 3.45
C PHE A 77 6.57 15.02 3.99
N ASN A 78 7.39 15.84 3.34
CA ASN A 78 8.73 16.15 3.84
C ASN A 78 8.63 16.79 5.24
N GLY A 79 9.36 16.23 6.20
CA GLY A 79 9.24 16.62 7.62
C GLY A 79 8.35 15.69 8.46
N HIS A 80 7.62 14.76 7.83
CA HIS A 80 6.90 13.68 8.51
C HIS A 80 7.69 12.36 8.47
N SER A 81 7.26 11.38 9.25
CA SER A 81 7.80 10.02 9.16
C SER A 81 7.26 9.33 7.92
N ILE A 82 8.15 8.88 7.05
CA ILE A 82 7.83 8.05 5.88
C ILE A 82 8.44 6.68 6.12
N ILE A 83 7.60 5.69 6.34
CA ILE A 83 7.96 4.32 6.69
C ILE A 83 7.91 3.43 5.46
N SER A 84 8.88 2.53 5.32
CA SER A 84 8.86 1.45 4.33
C SER A 84 9.73 0.28 4.77
N HIS A 85 9.64 -0.84 4.05
CA HIS A 85 10.66 -1.88 4.15
C HIS A 85 12.02 -1.35 3.69
N ARG A 86 13.13 -1.82 4.30
CA ARG A 86 14.50 -1.37 3.96
C ARG A 86 14.83 -1.51 2.47
N HIS A 87 14.32 -2.54 1.81
CA HIS A 87 14.53 -2.75 0.37
C HIS A 87 13.82 -1.69 -0.47
N CYS A 88 12.64 -1.21 -0.08
CA CYS A 88 11.94 -0.13 -0.75
C CYS A 88 12.84 1.11 -0.87
N ARG A 89 13.32 1.64 0.26
CA ARG A 89 14.22 2.80 0.26
C ARG A 89 15.44 2.61 -0.66
N ARG A 90 16.07 1.43 -0.63
CA ARG A 90 17.23 1.12 -1.48
C ARG A 90 16.85 1.13 -2.96
N ILE A 91 15.78 0.42 -3.33
CA ILE A 91 15.35 0.28 -4.72
C ILE A 91 14.90 1.63 -5.29
N VAL A 92 14.16 2.42 -4.52
CA VAL A 92 13.75 3.77 -4.93
C VAL A 92 14.98 4.63 -5.24
N LYS A 93 16.00 4.61 -4.35
CA LYS A 93 17.25 5.36 -4.58
C LYS A 93 17.97 4.93 -5.85
N GLU A 94 18.02 3.64 -6.11
CA GLU A 94 18.72 3.05 -7.27
C GLU A 94 17.96 3.28 -8.58
N LYS A 95 16.63 3.17 -8.57
CA LYS A 95 15.80 3.14 -9.79
C LYS A 95 15.03 4.43 -10.07
N TRP A 96 15.18 5.47 -9.25
CA TRP A 96 14.38 6.70 -9.35
C TRP A 96 14.34 7.29 -10.76
N SER A 97 15.51 7.53 -11.35
CA SER A 97 15.61 8.16 -12.67
C SER A 97 14.98 7.31 -13.77
N ASP A 98 15.13 5.98 -13.67
CA ASP A 98 14.56 5.02 -14.61
C ASP A 98 13.02 4.99 -14.50
N MET A 99 12.50 4.91 -13.27
CA MET A 99 11.05 4.97 -13.02
C MET A 99 10.44 6.28 -13.54
N LEU A 100 11.09 7.41 -13.27
CA LEU A 100 10.61 8.72 -13.71
C LEU A 100 10.60 8.84 -15.23
N SER A 101 11.66 8.37 -15.90
CA SER A 101 11.76 8.46 -17.37
C SER A 101 10.73 7.58 -18.09
N LYS A 102 10.50 6.37 -17.58
CA LYS A 102 9.59 5.38 -18.20
C LYS A 102 8.11 5.71 -18.00
N ASN A 103 7.76 6.36 -16.88
CA ASN A 103 6.36 6.55 -16.48
C ASN A 103 5.96 8.03 -16.44
N LYS A 104 6.69 8.91 -17.15
CA LYS A 104 6.51 10.35 -17.13
C LYS A 104 5.08 10.80 -17.50
N SER A 105 4.38 10.05 -18.35
CA SER A 105 3.00 10.37 -18.78
C SER A 105 1.97 10.25 -17.65
N TYR A 106 2.29 9.52 -16.59
CA TYR A 106 1.39 9.31 -15.44
C TYR A 106 1.58 10.34 -14.33
N ILE A 107 2.56 11.23 -14.42
CA ILE A 107 2.79 12.28 -13.41
C ILE A 107 1.54 13.14 -13.21
N ARG A 108 1.17 13.34 -11.95
CA ARG A 108 0.08 14.22 -11.52
C ARG A 108 0.63 15.29 -10.56
N GLY A 109 0.75 16.51 -11.08
CA GLY A 109 1.38 17.61 -10.36
C GLY A 109 2.90 17.48 -10.27
N GLU A 110 3.47 17.84 -9.12
CA GLU A 110 4.91 17.80 -8.89
C GLU A 110 5.37 16.44 -8.40
N VAL A 111 6.56 16.00 -8.85
CA VAL A 111 7.24 14.77 -8.40
C VAL A 111 8.69 15.11 -8.06
N LYS A 112 9.09 14.84 -6.83
CA LYS A 112 10.46 15.01 -6.34
C LYS A 112 10.92 13.77 -5.60
N LEU A 113 12.21 13.44 -5.71
CA LEU A 113 12.79 12.36 -4.93
C LEU A 113 12.67 12.66 -3.42
N CYS A 114 11.89 11.83 -2.74
CA CYS A 114 11.78 11.85 -1.29
C CYS A 114 11.79 10.40 -0.79
N LEU A 115 12.91 10.01 -0.20
CA LEU A 115 13.10 8.64 0.26
C LEU A 115 12.45 8.42 1.63
N PRO A 116 11.85 7.24 1.89
CA PRO A 116 11.45 6.86 3.24
C PRO A 116 12.56 7.13 4.25
N ASN A 117 12.24 7.73 5.39
CA ASN A 117 13.22 8.14 6.39
C ASN A 117 13.24 7.22 7.62
N LEU A 118 12.25 6.32 7.73
CA LEU A 118 12.21 5.25 8.73
C LEU A 118 12.05 3.91 8.01
N VAL A 119 12.95 2.97 8.25
CA VAL A 119 12.92 1.66 7.59
C VAL A 119 12.94 0.53 8.62
N PHE A 120 12.31 -0.59 8.25
CA PHE A 120 12.25 -1.79 9.06
C PHE A 120 12.47 -3.06 8.21
N GLU A 121 12.56 -4.21 8.85
CA GLU A 121 12.76 -5.50 8.17
C GLU A 121 11.58 -6.46 8.32
N ASP A 122 11.00 -6.59 9.51
CA ASP A 122 9.94 -7.56 9.77
C ASP A 122 8.59 -6.90 10.07
N CYS A 123 8.50 -6.14 11.17
CA CYS A 123 7.25 -5.48 11.55
C CYS A 123 7.47 -4.23 12.40
N ILE A 124 6.46 -3.35 12.38
CA ILE A 124 6.30 -2.21 13.31
C ILE A 124 4.88 -2.25 13.85
N HIS A 125 4.73 -1.98 15.15
CA HIS A 125 3.45 -1.88 15.82
C HIS A 125 3.23 -0.47 16.37
N PHE A 126 2.00 0.03 16.22
CA PHE A 126 1.50 1.24 16.85
C PHE A 126 0.37 0.84 17.81
N PRO A 127 0.70 0.39 19.03
CA PRO A 127 -0.26 -0.26 19.92
C PRO A 127 -1.42 0.64 20.35
N ASP A 128 -1.16 1.95 20.56
CA ASP A 128 -2.20 2.90 20.93
C ASP A 128 -3.26 3.08 19.83
N ASP A 129 -2.88 2.88 18.57
CA ASP A 129 -3.76 2.95 17.41
C ASP A 129 -4.22 1.57 16.90
N GLY A 130 -3.65 0.48 17.41
CA GLY A 130 -3.95 -0.87 16.95
C GLY A 130 -3.55 -1.08 15.47
N ILE A 131 -2.47 -0.43 15.02
CA ILE A 131 -1.95 -0.57 13.66
C ILE A 131 -0.72 -1.46 13.68
N CYS A 132 -0.71 -2.45 12.79
CA CYS A 132 0.43 -3.33 12.54
C CYS A 132 0.88 -3.17 11.09
N VAL A 133 2.17 -2.92 10.87
CA VAL A 133 2.83 -2.84 9.56
C VAL A 133 3.82 -3.98 9.49
N PHE A 134 3.78 -4.82 8.46
CA PHE A 134 4.60 -6.03 8.42
C PHE A 134 5.01 -6.41 7.01
N HIS A 135 6.19 -7.03 6.89
CA HIS A 135 6.78 -7.43 5.62
C HIS A 135 6.02 -8.63 5.02
N THR A 136 5.57 -8.48 3.78
CA THR A 136 4.79 -9.46 3.03
C THR A 136 5.28 -9.50 1.57
N PRO A 137 6.48 -10.04 1.32
CA PRO A 137 7.03 -10.08 -0.03
C PRO A 137 6.17 -10.97 -0.94
N GLY A 138 5.98 -10.53 -2.17
CA GLY A 138 5.15 -11.22 -3.17
C GLY A 138 5.23 -10.48 -4.50
N HIS A 139 4.34 -9.50 -4.69
CA HIS A 139 4.39 -8.60 -5.84
C HIS A 139 5.80 -8.01 -6.01
N THR A 140 6.38 -7.50 -4.92
CA THR A 140 7.79 -7.13 -4.86
C THR A 140 8.46 -7.67 -3.60
N ILE A 141 9.81 -7.69 -3.60
CA ILE A 141 10.59 -8.15 -2.45
C ILE A 141 10.44 -7.24 -1.22
N ASP A 142 10.07 -6.00 -1.41
CA ASP A 142 9.90 -4.97 -0.39
C ASP A 142 8.44 -4.74 0.00
N SER A 143 7.50 -5.51 -0.57
CA SER A 143 6.08 -5.37 -0.25
C SER A 143 5.82 -5.52 1.24
N ILE A 144 5.04 -4.59 1.78
CA ILE A 144 4.55 -4.60 3.15
C ILE A 144 3.03 -4.42 3.16
N SER A 145 2.42 -4.84 4.26
CA SER A 145 0.99 -4.68 4.47
C SER A 145 0.71 -3.95 5.77
N VAL A 146 -0.44 -3.31 5.84
CA VAL A 146 -0.91 -2.55 6.99
C VAL A 146 -2.22 -3.14 7.48
N PHE A 147 -2.26 -3.58 8.72
CA PHE A 147 -3.46 -4.13 9.35
C PHE A 147 -3.97 -3.20 10.46
N ASP A 148 -5.18 -2.69 10.25
CA ASP A 148 -5.95 -1.99 11.27
C ASP A 148 -6.77 -3.01 12.07
N GLN A 149 -6.30 -3.30 13.28
CA GLN A 149 -6.93 -4.27 14.18
C GLN A 149 -8.30 -3.82 14.71
N GLN A 150 -8.55 -2.50 14.79
CA GLN A 150 -9.81 -1.97 15.34
C GLN A 150 -10.98 -2.11 14.35
N ASP A 151 -10.78 -1.74 13.09
CA ASP A 151 -11.78 -1.90 12.05
C ASP A 151 -11.62 -3.22 11.27
N ARG A 152 -10.55 -4.00 11.58
CA ARG A 152 -10.22 -5.27 10.93
C ARG A 152 -10.02 -5.11 9.42
N VAL A 153 -9.32 -4.04 9.03
CA VAL A 153 -9.04 -3.70 7.63
C VAL A 153 -7.58 -3.97 7.31
N LEU A 154 -7.34 -4.78 6.30
CA LEU A 154 -6.01 -5.10 5.78
C LEU A 154 -5.78 -4.35 4.46
N ASN A 155 -4.75 -3.51 4.41
CA ASN A 155 -4.20 -3.02 3.15
C ASN A 155 -3.02 -3.93 2.76
N ALA A 156 -3.17 -4.68 1.68
CA ALA A 156 -2.17 -5.62 1.17
C ALA A 156 -1.31 -5.02 0.05
N GLY A 157 -1.51 -3.73 -0.30
CA GLY A 157 -0.89 -3.15 -1.49
C GLY A 157 -1.18 -3.99 -2.72
N ASP A 158 -0.18 -4.17 -3.57
CA ASP A 158 -0.30 -4.94 -4.82
C ASP A 158 -0.07 -6.44 -4.64
N ASN A 159 -0.13 -6.94 -3.40
CA ASN A 159 -0.20 -8.38 -3.15
C ASN A 159 -1.60 -8.97 -3.41
N ILE A 160 -2.54 -8.17 -3.88
CA ILE A 160 -3.80 -8.58 -4.50
C ILE A 160 -3.78 -7.99 -5.90
N GLY A 161 -4.11 -8.77 -6.91
CA GLY A 161 -4.09 -8.34 -8.30
C GLY A 161 -5.04 -7.19 -8.60
N ASP A 162 -4.89 -6.59 -9.76
CA ASP A 162 -5.42 -5.25 -10.08
C ASP A 162 -6.93 -5.24 -10.38
N THR A 163 -7.48 -6.39 -10.76
CA THR A 163 -8.91 -6.54 -11.06
C THR A 163 -9.49 -7.83 -10.46
N PRO A 164 -10.82 -7.96 -10.34
CA PRO A 164 -11.43 -9.21 -9.91
C PRO A 164 -11.11 -10.41 -10.83
N GLU A 165 -10.88 -10.16 -12.12
CA GLU A 165 -10.53 -11.17 -13.11
C GLU A 165 -9.05 -11.56 -13.05
N GLU A 166 -8.18 -10.60 -12.69
CA GLU A 166 -6.73 -10.76 -12.51
C GLU A 166 -6.38 -10.66 -11.03
N ILE A 167 -6.96 -11.55 -10.22
CA ILE A 167 -6.83 -11.49 -8.76
C ILE A 167 -5.42 -11.88 -8.26
N VAL A 168 -4.69 -12.70 -9.04
CA VAL A 168 -3.31 -13.07 -8.73
C VAL A 168 -2.38 -11.94 -9.20
N PRO A 169 -1.58 -11.35 -8.29
CA PRO A 169 -0.71 -10.24 -8.68
C PRO A 169 0.46 -10.70 -9.56
N SER A 170 1.02 -9.77 -10.34
CA SER A 170 2.30 -9.99 -11.00
C SER A 170 3.41 -10.14 -9.94
N LEU A 171 4.00 -11.32 -9.83
CA LEU A 171 5.03 -11.63 -8.83
C LEU A 171 6.43 -11.27 -9.34
N LYS A 172 7.21 -10.54 -8.53
CA LYS A 172 8.66 -10.30 -8.70
C LYS A 172 9.48 -11.10 -7.69
N THR A 173 8.84 -11.95 -6.90
CA THR A 173 9.44 -12.94 -6.02
C THR A 173 9.07 -14.34 -6.49
N SER A 174 9.57 -15.38 -5.79
CA SER A 174 9.10 -16.73 -6.05
C SER A 174 7.70 -16.94 -5.47
N GLU A 175 6.93 -17.84 -6.08
CA GLU A 175 5.62 -18.25 -5.58
C GLU A 175 5.67 -18.75 -4.13
N ALA A 176 6.70 -19.52 -3.77
CA ALA A 176 6.90 -20.00 -2.40
C ALA A 176 7.00 -18.85 -1.36
N VAL A 177 7.68 -17.77 -1.73
CA VAL A 177 7.76 -16.55 -0.89
C VAL A 177 6.38 -15.90 -0.75
N TYR A 178 5.65 -15.81 -1.84
CA TYR A 178 4.32 -15.22 -1.84
C TYR A 178 3.31 -16.06 -1.04
N LEU A 179 3.34 -17.40 -1.17
CA LEU A 179 2.50 -18.31 -0.41
C LEU A 179 2.68 -18.12 1.11
N HIS A 180 3.91 -17.86 1.56
CA HIS A 180 4.15 -17.52 2.97
C HIS A 180 3.44 -16.22 3.38
N SER A 181 3.44 -15.21 2.52
CA SER A 181 2.69 -13.96 2.76
C SER A 181 1.18 -14.19 2.78
N LEU A 182 0.64 -15.03 1.87
CA LEU A 182 -0.78 -15.41 1.87
C LEU A 182 -1.17 -16.14 3.15
N GLN A 183 -0.31 -17.02 3.67
CA GLN A 183 -0.55 -17.70 4.96
C GLN A 183 -0.67 -16.68 6.09
N ARG A 184 0.22 -15.67 6.15
CA ARG A 184 0.13 -14.60 7.16
C ARG A 184 -1.19 -13.84 7.08
N TYR A 185 -1.68 -13.53 5.87
CA TYR A 185 -2.97 -12.84 5.70
C TYR A 185 -4.15 -13.65 6.22
N ARG A 186 -4.17 -14.96 6.00
CA ARG A 186 -5.24 -15.85 6.48
C ARG A 186 -5.29 -15.98 8.00
N GLU A 187 -4.17 -15.76 8.68
CA GLU A 187 -4.10 -15.76 10.15
C GLU A 187 -4.65 -14.47 10.77
N LEU A 188 -4.86 -13.41 9.93
CA LEU A 188 -5.46 -12.18 10.39
C LEU A 188 -6.98 -12.28 10.40
N ASP A 189 -7.60 -11.69 11.42
CA ASP A 189 -9.06 -11.56 11.51
C ASP A 189 -9.52 -10.32 10.70
N ALA A 190 -9.18 -10.29 9.40
CA ALA A 190 -9.57 -9.22 8.51
C ALA A 190 -11.05 -9.32 8.12
N ALA A 191 -11.75 -8.19 8.07
CA ALA A 191 -13.13 -8.09 7.57
C ALA A 191 -13.18 -7.49 6.16
N ALA A 192 -12.19 -6.68 5.80
CA ALA A 192 -12.04 -6.10 4.47
C ALA A 192 -10.56 -6.04 4.08
N CYS A 193 -10.32 -6.21 2.77
CA CYS A 193 -8.98 -6.17 2.16
C CYS A 193 -8.95 -5.08 1.10
N ILE A 194 -7.90 -4.25 1.14
CA ILE A 194 -7.62 -3.16 0.21
C ILE A 194 -6.42 -3.56 -0.64
N SER A 195 -6.57 -3.48 -1.96
CA SER A 195 -5.49 -3.53 -2.93
C SER A 195 -5.12 -2.12 -3.40
N GLY A 196 -3.91 -1.95 -3.94
CA GLY A 196 -3.52 -0.71 -4.60
C GLY A 196 -4.40 -0.34 -5.80
N HIS A 197 -5.01 -1.33 -6.47
CA HIS A 197 -5.69 -1.12 -7.75
C HIS A 197 -7.10 -1.72 -7.85
N ASN A 198 -7.41 -2.76 -7.07
CA ASN A 198 -8.67 -3.48 -7.14
C ASN A 198 -9.80 -2.80 -6.33
N ASP A 199 -10.99 -3.32 -6.43
CA ASP A 199 -12.07 -2.98 -5.51
C ASP A 199 -11.75 -3.43 -4.09
N ILE A 200 -12.53 -2.96 -3.13
CA ILE A 200 -12.47 -3.44 -1.75
C ILE A 200 -13.04 -4.84 -1.71
N LEU A 201 -12.27 -5.78 -1.18
CA LEU A 201 -12.55 -7.21 -1.22
C LEU A 201 -12.77 -7.77 0.19
N GLY A 202 -13.44 -8.91 0.26
CA GLY A 202 -13.54 -9.69 1.50
C GLY A 202 -12.28 -10.55 1.73
N PRO A 203 -12.11 -11.12 2.94
CA PRO A 203 -10.94 -11.93 3.29
C PRO A 203 -10.81 -13.23 2.47
N ASP A 204 -11.89 -13.69 1.84
CA ASP A 204 -11.89 -14.87 0.96
C ASP A 204 -11.00 -14.68 -0.28
N VAL A 205 -10.61 -13.44 -0.59
CA VAL A 205 -9.70 -13.13 -1.70
C VAL A 205 -8.39 -13.92 -1.63
N PHE A 206 -7.85 -14.17 -0.44
CA PHE A 206 -6.59 -14.91 -0.30
C PHE A 206 -6.74 -16.40 -0.62
N HIS A 207 -7.90 -16.99 -0.36
CA HIS A 207 -8.23 -18.35 -0.81
C HIS A 207 -8.42 -18.43 -2.33
N GLN A 208 -9.05 -17.41 -2.92
CA GLN A 208 -9.21 -17.31 -4.37
C GLN A 208 -7.85 -17.20 -5.07
N ILE A 209 -6.97 -16.33 -4.58
CA ILE A 209 -5.62 -16.18 -5.09
C ILE A 209 -4.85 -17.50 -5.00
N GLU A 210 -4.83 -18.14 -3.82
CA GLU A 210 -4.12 -19.42 -3.63
C GLU A 210 -4.63 -20.51 -4.57
N SER A 211 -5.94 -20.57 -4.78
CA SER A 211 -6.58 -21.54 -5.69
C SER A 211 -6.28 -21.26 -7.17
N ALA A 212 -6.01 -19.99 -7.52
CA ALA A 212 -5.69 -19.57 -8.88
C ALA A 212 -4.19 -19.61 -9.20
N LEU A 213 -3.32 -19.77 -8.19
CA LEU A 213 -1.90 -20.00 -8.42
C LEU A 213 -1.70 -21.36 -9.10
N PRO A 214 -0.78 -21.46 -10.09
CA PRO A 214 -0.49 -22.73 -10.71
C PRO A 214 -0.02 -23.73 -9.64
N ASN A 215 -0.68 -24.89 -9.55
CA ASN A 215 -0.30 -25.94 -8.60
C ASN A 215 1.16 -26.36 -8.84
N THR A 216 2.07 -25.83 -8.06
CA THR A 216 3.43 -26.36 -7.94
C THR A 216 3.46 -27.57 -6.99
N THR A 217 2.51 -28.51 -7.16
CA THR A 217 2.62 -29.86 -6.60
C THR A 217 3.19 -30.73 -7.69
N SER A 218 4.50 -30.86 -7.76
CA SER A 218 5.21 -32.03 -8.26
C SER A 218 6.70 -31.71 -8.50
N VAL A 219 7.56 -31.85 -7.52
CA VAL A 219 8.80 -32.63 -7.67
C VAL A 219 9.18 -33.18 -6.31
#